data_301d71529c04e1e80aa65d373f2fb78b
#
_entry.id   301d71529c04e1e80aa65d373f2fb78b
#
_cell.length_a   1.000
_cell.length_b   1.000
_cell.length_c   1.000
_cell.angle_alpha   90.00
_cell.angle_beta   90.00
_cell.angle_gamma   90.00
#
_symmetry.space_group_name_H-M   'P 1'
#
loop_
_entity.id
_entity.type
_entity.pdbx_description
1 polymer ?
#
loop_
_entity_poly.entity_id
_entity_poly.type
_entity_poly.pdbx_seq_one_letter_code
_entity_poly.pdbx_strand_id
1 'polypeptide(L)'
;MKILTFDIEDWWGYDYYKLGDRSDWEPRLDKYLRVVLDLLDGRGIKATFFILGEVAVSNPAVVKGIAERGHHIGCHSFSHTFWKQPTEKEIKEDTYKALNAIEDCIGQKVTAYRAPAFSITRENCWILSVLAEAGILYDCSILKGDLRPVRTYLEKEMEAAAQNL
;
A
#
# COMPACT_ATOMS: atom_id res chain seq x y z
N MET A 1 -18.88 6.08 10.61
CA MET A 1 -17.60 5.42 10.86
C MET A 1 -16.49 6.29 10.30
N LYS A 2 -15.41 6.52 11.03
CA LYS A 2 -14.22 7.24 10.55
C LYS A 2 -13.07 6.23 10.46
N ILE A 3 -12.37 6.19 9.33
CA ILE A 3 -11.21 5.32 9.10
C ILE A 3 -10.00 6.22 9.02
N LEU A 4 -8.97 5.90 9.81
CA LEU A 4 -7.69 6.60 9.81
C LEU A 4 -6.65 5.74 9.12
N THR A 5 -5.92 6.32 8.17
CA THR A 5 -4.89 5.62 7.41
C THR A 5 -3.62 6.46 7.30
N PHE A 6 -2.47 5.78 7.21
CA PHE A 6 -1.17 6.39 7.03
C PHE A 6 -0.42 5.64 5.94
N ASP A 7 0.30 6.36 5.09
CA ASP A 7 1.25 5.79 4.16
C ASP A 7 2.63 5.85 4.83
N ILE A 8 3.30 4.70 4.91
CA ILE A 8 4.58 4.54 5.60
C ILE A 8 5.69 4.48 4.58
N GLU A 9 6.26 5.63 4.39
CA GLU A 9 7.35 5.93 3.48
C GLU A 9 8.28 6.94 4.14
N ASP A 10 9.56 6.92 3.79
CA ASP A 10 10.44 8.00 4.23
C ASP A 10 10.49 9.09 3.17
N TRP A 11 10.76 10.30 3.57
CA TRP A 11 10.66 11.50 2.73
C TRP A 11 11.57 11.49 1.48
N TRP A 12 12.59 10.65 1.42
CA TRP A 12 13.44 10.47 0.24
C TRP A 12 12.99 9.36 -0.71
N GLY A 13 12.02 8.53 -0.36
CA GLY A 13 11.44 7.50 -1.24
C GLY A 13 10.79 8.08 -2.50
N TYR A 14 10.69 9.38 -2.60
CA TYR A 14 10.06 10.12 -3.66
C TYR A 14 11.03 10.43 -4.81
N ASP A 15 11.26 9.47 -5.71
CA ASP A 15 11.99 9.73 -6.98
C ASP A 15 11.32 10.80 -7.86
N TYR A 16 10.04 11.06 -7.61
CA TYR A 16 9.25 12.06 -8.33
C TYR A 16 9.89 13.46 -8.28
N TYR A 17 10.52 13.82 -7.17
CA TYR A 17 11.07 15.16 -7.00
C TYR A 17 12.50 15.31 -7.54
N LYS A 18 13.15 14.24 -8.04
CA LYS A 18 14.53 14.26 -8.53
C LYS A 18 15.46 15.06 -7.62
N LEU A 19 15.38 14.83 -6.33
CA LEU A 19 16.00 15.64 -5.29
C LEU A 19 17.53 15.47 -5.18
N GLY A 20 18.19 14.98 -6.22
CA GLY A 20 19.64 14.93 -6.30
C GLY A 20 20.30 13.92 -5.36
N ASP A 21 21.51 14.24 -4.91
CA ASP A 21 22.28 13.40 -3.98
C ASP A 21 21.60 13.37 -2.61
N ARG A 22 21.43 12.16 -2.08
CA ARG A 22 20.73 11.88 -0.83
C ARG A 22 21.67 11.47 0.30
N SER A 23 22.97 11.55 0.08
CA SER A 23 23.99 11.08 1.04
C SER A 23 23.88 11.73 2.42
N ASP A 24 23.40 12.97 2.49
CA ASP A 24 23.25 13.73 3.72
C ASP A 24 21.86 13.63 4.37
N TRP A 25 20.98 12.77 3.84
CA TRP A 25 19.62 12.67 4.32
C TRP A 25 19.49 11.68 5.48
N GLU A 26 19.05 12.18 6.62
CA GLU A 26 18.80 11.32 7.77
C GLU A 26 17.41 10.69 7.74
N PRO A 27 17.29 9.38 8.06
CA PRO A 27 16.01 8.73 8.26
C PRO A 27 15.18 9.43 9.34
N ARG A 28 13.92 9.71 9.05
CA ARG A 28 13.02 10.38 9.99
C ARG A 28 11.84 9.53 10.42
N LEU A 29 11.59 8.44 9.69
CA LEU A 29 10.43 7.60 9.90
C LEU A 29 10.32 7.11 11.35
N ASP A 30 11.37 6.51 11.92
CA ASP A 30 11.36 5.95 13.28
C ASP A 30 11.01 6.98 14.34
N LYS A 31 11.57 8.17 14.20
CA LYS A 31 11.38 9.25 15.17
C LYS A 31 9.94 9.75 15.21
N TYR A 32 9.36 9.99 14.04
CA TYR A 32 8.02 10.59 13.95
C TYR A 32 6.92 9.55 14.06
N LEU A 33 7.15 8.34 13.55
CA LEU A 33 6.18 7.25 13.66
C LEU A 33 5.90 6.89 15.12
N ARG A 34 6.93 6.84 15.98
CA ARG A 34 6.73 6.58 17.41
C ARG A 34 5.74 7.57 18.04
N VAL A 35 5.87 8.86 17.73
CA VAL A 35 4.96 9.89 18.25
C VAL A 35 3.53 9.64 17.78
N VAL A 36 3.34 9.27 16.51
CA VAL A 36 2.01 8.94 15.96
C VAL A 36 1.43 7.72 16.65
N LEU A 37 2.20 6.65 16.80
CA LEU A 37 1.75 5.41 17.44
C LEU A 37 1.38 5.63 18.91
N ASP A 38 2.20 6.35 19.65
CA ASP A 38 1.93 6.66 21.08
C ASP A 38 0.65 7.52 21.23
N LEU A 39 0.42 8.44 20.29
CA LEU A 39 -0.80 9.25 20.25
C LEU A 39 -2.05 8.40 20.00
N LEU A 40 -1.96 7.42 19.08
CA LEU A 40 -3.06 6.51 18.76
C LEU A 40 -3.35 5.58 19.93
N ASP A 41 -2.32 5.00 20.53
CA ASP A 41 -2.45 4.13 21.70
C ASP A 41 -3.07 4.86 22.89
N GLY A 42 -2.63 6.08 23.19
CA GLY A 42 -3.17 6.91 24.25
C GLY A 42 -4.65 7.26 24.08
N ARG A 43 -5.20 7.08 22.87
CA ARG A 43 -6.62 7.31 22.54
C ARG A 43 -7.40 6.04 22.25
N GLY A 44 -6.77 4.88 22.32
CA GLY A 44 -7.39 3.60 21.95
C GLY A 44 -7.82 3.53 20.47
N ILE A 45 -7.14 4.29 19.59
CA ILE A 45 -7.48 4.34 18.17
C ILE A 45 -6.62 3.33 17.40
N LYS A 46 -7.26 2.50 16.59
CA LYS A 46 -6.57 1.66 15.61
C LYS A 46 -6.69 2.28 14.23
N ALA A 47 -5.62 2.14 13.44
CA ALA A 47 -5.49 2.69 12.09
C ALA A 47 -4.98 1.64 11.11
N THR A 48 -5.04 1.92 9.83
CA THR A 48 -4.40 1.14 8.78
C THR A 48 -3.14 1.85 8.30
N PHE A 49 -2.03 1.13 8.23
CA PHE A 49 -0.75 1.62 7.76
C PHE A 49 -0.38 0.90 6.47
N PHE A 50 -0.30 1.65 5.38
CA PHE A 50 0.13 1.15 4.08
C PHE A 50 1.65 1.28 3.98
N ILE A 51 2.33 0.14 3.90
CA ILE A 51 3.79 0.03 4.01
C ILE A 51 4.42 -0.13 2.63
N LEU A 52 5.48 0.61 2.33
CA LEU A 52 6.35 0.31 1.20
C LEU A 52 7.16 -0.98 1.47
N GLY A 53 7.31 -1.81 0.44
CA GLY A 53 8.16 -3.01 0.54
C GLY A 53 9.61 -2.67 0.88
N GLU A 54 10.15 -1.56 0.36
CA GLU A 54 11.49 -1.09 0.71
C GLU A 54 11.64 -0.76 2.19
N VAL A 55 10.61 -0.20 2.82
CA VAL A 55 10.61 0.04 4.28
C VAL A 55 10.60 -1.28 5.04
N ALA A 56 9.83 -2.26 4.58
CA ALA A 56 9.80 -3.58 5.21
C ALA A 56 11.17 -4.28 5.15
N VAL A 57 11.90 -4.11 4.04
CA VAL A 57 13.27 -4.66 3.88
C VAL A 57 14.29 -3.89 4.71
N SER A 58 14.28 -2.56 4.64
CA SER A 58 15.29 -1.72 5.29
C SER A 58 15.07 -1.54 6.79
N ASN A 59 13.82 -1.57 7.25
CA ASN A 59 13.46 -1.34 8.65
C ASN A 59 12.31 -2.25 9.13
N PRO A 60 12.51 -3.58 9.16
CA PRO A 60 11.47 -4.54 9.55
C PRO A 60 10.95 -4.32 10.98
N ALA A 61 11.75 -3.70 11.84
CA ALA A 61 11.35 -3.39 13.23
C ALA A 61 10.20 -2.39 13.28
N VAL A 62 10.17 -1.43 12.35
CA VAL A 62 9.06 -0.46 12.21
C VAL A 62 7.76 -1.20 11.88
N VAL A 63 7.78 -2.09 10.91
CA VAL A 63 6.59 -2.83 10.47
C VAL A 63 6.06 -3.73 11.59
N LYS A 64 6.95 -4.46 12.25
CA LYS A 64 6.61 -5.27 13.44
C LYS A 64 6.00 -4.42 14.55
N GLY A 65 6.61 -3.28 14.87
CA GLY A 65 6.14 -2.40 15.93
C GLY A 65 4.73 -1.85 15.68
N ILE A 66 4.38 -1.55 14.42
CA ILE A 66 3.02 -1.15 14.04
C ILE A 66 2.04 -2.31 14.25
N ALA A 67 2.39 -3.52 13.78
CA ALA A 67 1.54 -4.69 13.88
C ALA A 67 1.33 -5.14 15.34
N GLU A 68 2.38 -5.17 16.15
CA GLU A 68 2.35 -5.54 17.58
C GLU A 68 1.46 -4.60 18.41
N ARG A 69 1.32 -3.33 18.00
CA ARG A 69 0.38 -2.39 18.60
C ARG A 69 -1.07 -2.61 18.14
N GLY A 70 -1.32 -3.65 17.30
CA GLY A 70 -2.67 -4.04 16.85
C GLY A 70 -3.26 -3.11 15.79
N HIS A 71 -2.43 -2.41 15.05
CA HIS A 71 -2.83 -1.68 13.86
C HIS A 71 -2.93 -2.62 12.65
N HIS A 72 -3.73 -2.24 11.65
CA HIS A 72 -3.85 -2.99 10.41
C HIS A 72 -2.71 -2.62 9.46
N ILE A 73 -2.12 -3.63 8.79
CA ILE A 73 -1.06 -3.45 7.80
C ILE A 73 -1.64 -3.62 6.40
N GLY A 74 -1.33 -2.67 5.52
CA GLY A 74 -1.59 -2.74 4.08
C GLY A 74 -0.30 -2.58 3.28
N CYS A 75 -0.38 -2.85 1.98
CA CYS A 75 0.72 -2.71 1.03
C CYS A 75 0.62 -1.37 0.29
N HIS A 76 1.76 -0.70 0.10
CA HIS A 76 1.88 0.57 -0.64
C HIS A 76 2.82 0.48 -1.85
N SER A 77 2.83 -0.62 -2.60
CA SER A 77 3.84 -1.00 -3.59
C SER A 77 5.20 -1.32 -2.97
N PHE A 78 6.19 -1.67 -3.81
CA PHE A 78 7.54 -1.95 -3.29
C PHE A 78 8.36 -0.68 -3.10
N SER A 79 8.46 0.19 -4.15
CA SER A 79 9.35 1.35 -4.17
C SER A 79 8.65 2.66 -4.56
N HIS A 80 7.40 2.83 -4.18
CA HIS A 80 6.58 4.02 -4.46
C HIS A 80 6.41 4.32 -5.96
N THR A 81 6.24 3.29 -6.78
CA THR A 81 6.09 3.42 -8.22
C THR A 81 4.74 4.02 -8.62
N PHE A 82 4.75 5.05 -9.46
CA PHE A 82 3.53 5.63 -10.03
C PHE A 82 3.06 4.82 -11.25
N TRP A 83 1.88 4.24 -11.18
CA TRP A 83 1.31 3.41 -12.21
C TRP A 83 0.65 4.23 -13.33
N LYS A 84 1.44 4.87 -14.18
CA LYS A 84 0.90 5.65 -15.33
C LYS A 84 0.50 4.73 -16.49
N GLN A 85 1.42 3.92 -16.97
CA GLN A 85 1.22 2.97 -18.07
C GLN A 85 2.01 1.68 -17.79
N PRO A 86 1.71 0.98 -16.69
CA PRO A 86 2.44 -0.22 -16.33
C PRO A 86 2.02 -1.40 -17.21
N THR A 87 2.90 -2.38 -17.32
CA THR A 87 2.57 -3.71 -17.82
C THR A 87 2.05 -4.57 -16.67
N GLU A 88 1.28 -5.61 -16.99
CA GLU A 88 0.81 -6.58 -16.00
C GLU A 88 1.98 -7.24 -15.25
N LYS A 89 3.06 -7.53 -15.96
CA LYS A 89 4.28 -8.10 -15.38
C LYS A 89 4.88 -7.18 -14.31
N GLU A 90 5.00 -5.89 -14.59
CA GLU A 90 5.54 -4.92 -13.63
C GLU A 90 4.67 -4.82 -12.38
N ILE A 91 3.35 -4.80 -12.54
CA ILE A 91 2.42 -4.80 -11.39
C ILE A 91 2.57 -6.07 -10.55
N LYS A 92 2.62 -7.25 -11.20
CA LYS A 92 2.77 -8.52 -10.50
C LYS A 92 4.10 -8.58 -9.74
N GLU A 93 5.21 -8.25 -10.39
CA GLU A 93 6.54 -8.27 -9.79
C GLU A 93 6.65 -7.33 -8.59
N ASP A 94 6.20 -6.08 -8.72
CA ASP A 94 6.21 -5.10 -7.63
C ASP A 94 5.31 -5.56 -6.46
N THR A 95 4.07 -5.94 -6.77
CA THR A 95 3.08 -6.32 -5.75
C THR A 95 3.55 -7.54 -4.95
N TYR A 96 3.95 -8.63 -5.62
CA TYR A 96 4.42 -9.82 -4.91
C TYR A 96 5.70 -9.57 -4.12
N LYS A 97 6.62 -8.78 -4.65
CA LYS A 97 7.84 -8.38 -3.94
C LYS A 97 7.53 -7.61 -2.67
N ALA A 98 6.58 -6.65 -2.75
CA ALA A 98 6.14 -5.87 -1.60
C ALA A 98 5.42 -6.73 -0.56
N LEU A 99 4.46 -7.55 -0.99
CA LEU A 99 3.69 -8.42 -0.10
C LEU A 99 4.62 -9.38 0.65
N ASN A 100 5.54 -10.06 -0.05
CA ASN A 100 6.49 -10.97 0.58
C ASN A 100 7.32 -10.27 1.66
N ALA A 101 7.88 -9.10 1.34
CA ALA A 101 8.70 -8.34 2.30
C ALA A 101 7.90 -7.94 3.55
N ILE A 102 6.65 -7.50 3.38
CA ILE A 102 5.80 -7.07 4.50
C ILE A 102 5.32 -8.28 5.32
N GLU A 103 4.85 -9.33 4.64
CA GLU A 103 4.34 -10.56 5.27
C GLU A 103 5.44 -11.29 6.06
N ASP A 104 6.68 -11.31 5.57
CA ASP A 104 7.85 -11.84 6.29
C ASP A 104 8.11 -11.08 7.60
N CYS A 105 7.80 -9.79 7.66
CA CYS A 105 7.94 -9.01 8.89
C CYS A 105 6.89 -9.37 9.94
N ILE A 106 5.63 -9.59 9.52
CA ILE A 106 4.48 -9.68 10.43
C ILE A 106 3.93 -11.09 10.61
N GLY A 107 4.35 -12.05 9.77
CA GLY A 107 3.93 -13.46 9.84
C GLY A 107 2.45 -13.71 9.48
N GLN A 108 1.81 -12.79 8.78
CA GLN A 108 0.41 -12.90 8.37
C GLN A 108 0.19 -12.29 6.98
N LYS A 109 -0.91 -12.68 6.31
CA LYS A 109 -1.26 -12.17 4.99
C LYS A 109 -1.69 -10.71 5.01
N VAL A 110 -1.23 -9.95 4.02
CA VAL A 110 -1.64 -8.56 3.77
C VAL A 110 -2.76 -8.56 2.75
N THR A 111 -3.90 -7.98 3.11
CA THR A 111 -5.13 -8.00 2.29
C THR A 111 -5.60 -6.61 1.86
N ALA A 112 -4.88 -5.57 2.25
CA ALA A 112 -5.19 -4.19 1.87
C ALA A 112 -4.08 -3.59 1.01
N TYR A 113 -4.44 -2.77 0.02
CA TYR A 113 -3.51 -2.11 -0.88
C TYR A 113 -3.88 -0.64 -1.09
N ARG A 114 -2.87 0.19 -1.26
CA ARG A 114 -3.00 1.57 -1.76
C ARG A 114 -1.90 1.84 -2.77
N ALA A 115 -2.28 2.20 -3.98
CA ALA A 115 -1.30 2.62 -4.98
C ALA A 115 -0.70 3.99 -4.62
N PRO A 116 0.63 4.16 -4.78
CA PRO A 116 1.29 5.45 -4.62
C PRO A 116 0.59 6.54 -5.43
N ALA A 117 0.43 7.72 -4.81
CA ALA A 117 -0.21 8.89 -5.40
C ALA A 117 -1.62 8.62 -5.99
N PHE A 118 -2.33 7.61 -5.48
CA PHE A 118 -3.63 7.21 -6.01
C PHE A 118 -3.60 6.96 -7.53
N SER A 119 -2.51 6.33 -8.02
CA SER A 119 -2.20 6.19 -9.45
C SER A 119 -3.03 5.12 -10.19
N ILE A 120 -3.97 4.45 -9.52
CA ILE A 120 -4.98 3.64 -10.20
C ILE A 120 -6.10 4.56 -10.67
N THR A 121 -6.26 4.63 -11.98
CA THR A 121 -7.20 5.49 -12.67
C THR A 121 -8.15 4.65 -13.54
N ARG A 122 -9.00 5.34 -14.29
CA ARG A 122 -9.91 4.69 -15.25
C ARG A 122 -9.17 3.89 -16.32
N GLU A 123 -8.03 4.40 -16.79
CA GLU A 123 -7.27 3.85 -17.91
C GLU A 123 -6.52 2.57 -17.54
N ASN A 124 -6.19 2.41 -16.25
CA ASN A 124 -5.41 1.28 -15.76
C ASN A 124 -6.12 0.48 -14.64
N CYS A 125 -7.44 0.59 -14.52
CA CYS A 125 -8.22 -0.10 -13.47
C CYS A 125 -8.13 -1.64 -13.55
N TRP A 126 -7.66 -2.22 -14.64
CA TRP A 126 -7.32 -3.64 -14.77
C TRP A 126 -6.29 -4.10 -13.72
N ILE A 127 -5.50 -3.17 -13.16
CA ILE A 127 -4.58 -3.44 -12.04
C ILE A 127 -5.31 -4.11 -10.88
N LEU A 128 -6.57 -3.76 -10.63
CA LEU A 128 -7.35 -4.32 -9.53
C LEU A 128 -7.54 -5.84 -9.65
N SER A 129 -7.62 -6.39 -10.88
CA SER A 129 -7.67 -7.84 -11.08
C SER A 129 -6.35 -8.50 -10.64
N VAL A 130 -5.22 -7.88 -10.99
CA VAL A 130 -3.89 -8.37 -10.58
C VAL A 130 -3.74 -8.33 -9.07
N LEU A 131 -4.21 -7.27 -8.42
CA LEU A 131 -4.21 -7.16 -6.96
C LEU A 131 -5.09 -8.22 -6.31
N ALA A 132 -6.27 -8.48 -6.87
CA ALA A 132 -7.17 -9.52 -6.39
C ALA A 132 -6.55 -10.93 -6.52
N GLU A 133 -5.88 -11.24 -7.65
CA GLU A 133 -5.10 -12.48 -7.82
C GLU A 133 -3.99 -12.62 -6.77
N ALA A 134 -3.39 -11.50 -6.35
CA ALA A 134 -2.38 -11.48 -5.29
C ALA A 134 -2.96 -11.60 -3.87
N GLY A 135 -4.29 -11.70 -3.73
CA GLY A 135 -4.97 -11.85 -2.44
C GLY A 135 -5.38 -10.54 -1.76
N ILE A 136 -5.33 -9.42 -2.46
CA ILE A 136 -5.82 -8.14 -1.95
C ILE A 136 -7.36 -8.14 -1.99
N LEU A 137 -7.96 -7.84 -0.85
CA LEU A 137 -9.42 -7.78 -0.66
C LEU A 137 -9.94 -6.33 -0.55
N TYR A 138 -9.08 -5.42 -0.13
CA TYR A 138 -9.43 -4.01 0.11
C TYR A 138 -8.47 -3.10 -0.64
N ASP A 139 -9.01 -2.33 -1.60
CA ASP A 139 -8.24 -1.32 -2.30
C ASP A 139 -8.63 0.10 -1.85
N CYS A 140 -7.63 0.94 -1.59
CA CYS A 140 -7.78 2.32 -1.17
C CYS A 140 -7.11 3.30 -2.15
N SER A 141 -6.92 2.89 -3.41
CA SER A 141 -6.15 3.62 -4.43
C SER A 141 -6.96 4.64 -5.23
N ILE A 142 -8.30 4.67 -5.06
CA ILE A 142 -9.18 5.43 -5.95
C ILE A 142 -9.81 6.58 -5.21
N LEU A 143 -9.68 7.79 -5.76
CA LEU A 143 -10.28 9.00 -5.21
C LEU A 143 -11.79 9.07 -5.51
N LYS A 144 -12.54 9.68 -4.58
CA LYS A 144 -13.97 9.92 -4.75
C LYS A 144 -14.21 10.81 -5.97
N GLY A 145 -14.83 10.29 -6.98
CA GLY A 145 -15.05 10.94 -8.29
C GLY A 145 -14.66 10.01 -9.43
N ASP A 146 -13.65 9.17 -9.21
CA ASP A 146 -13.19 8.16 -10.18
C ASP A 146 -13.85 6.79 -9.97
N LEU A 147 -14.75 6.66 -9.00
CA LEU A 147 -15.33 5.38 -8.58
C LEU A 147 -16.28 4.73 -9.61
N ARG A 148 -16.93 5.50 -10.48
CA ARG A 148 -17.91 4.95 -11.42
C ARG A 148 -17.33 3.91 -12.39
N PRO A 149 -16.13 4.13 -12.98
CA PRO A 149 -15.52 3.15 -13.89
C PRO A 149 -15.06 1.89 -13.20
N VAL A 150 -14.53 2.03 -11.98
CA VAL A 150 -14.02 0.90 -11.19
C VAL A 150 -15.12 -0.03 -10.77
N ARG A 151 -16.26 0.52 -10.31
CA ARG A 151 -17.43 -0.27 -9.98
C ARG A 151 -17.90 -1.10 -11.17
N THR A 152 -18.01 -0.48 -12.36
CA THR A 152 -18.41 -1.16 -13.59
C THR A 152 -17.41 -2.24 -14.02
N TYR A 153 -16.12 -2.00 -13.80
CA TYR A 153 -15.07 -2.98 -14.07
C TYR A 153 -15.19 -4.19 -13.14
N LEU A 154 -15.26 -3.96 -11.84
CA LEU A 154 -15.41 -5.04 -10.85
C LEU A 154 -16.71 -5.83 -11.03
N GLU A 155 -17.82 -5.16 -11.35
CA GLU A 155 -19.09 -5.82 -11.65
C GLU A 155 -18.94 -6.76 -12.85
N LYS A 156 -18.26 -6.36 -13.92
CA LYS A 156 -18.00 -7.20 -15.10
C LYS A 156 -17.10 -8.40 -14.80
N GLU A 157 -16.03 -8.18 -14.01
CA GLU A 157 -15.13 -9.27 -13.62
C GLU A 157 -15.84 -10.29 -12.71
N MET A 158 -16.67 -9.81 -11.78
CA MET A 158 -17.49 -10.69 -10.94
C MET A 158 -18.52 -11.48 -11.74
N GLU A 159 -19.17 -10.85 -12.74
CA GLU A 159 -20.09 -11.53 -13.65
C GLU A 159 -19.36 -12.59 -14.50
N ALA A 160 -18.18 -12.28 -15.03
CA ALA A 160 -17.35 -13.21 -15.80
C ALA A 160 -16.88 -14.40 -14.93
N ALA A 161 -16.47 -14.16 -13.70
CA ALA A 161 -16.10 -15.21 -12.74
C ALA A 161 -17.29 -16.11 -12.38
N ALA A 162 -18.46 -15.54 -12.19
CA ALA A 162 -19.69 -16.30 -11.88
C ALA A 162 -20.18 -17.18 -13.04
N GLN A 163 -19.86 -16.83 -14.30
CA GLN A 163 -20.19 -17.63 -15.48
C GLN A 163 -19.24 -18.82 -15.70
N ASN A 164 -18.10 -18.84 -15.02
CA ASN A 164 -17.08 -19.90 -15.11
C ASN A 164 -17.13 -20.89 -13.94
N LEU A 165 -18.11 -20.76 -13.05
CA LEU A 165 -18.45 -21.71 -11.97
C LEU A 165 -19.66 -22.56 -12.33
#